data_6544f7e1636845493be516eb064f1214
#
_entry.id   6544f7e1636845493be516eb064f1214
#
_cell.length_a   1.000
_cell.length_b   1.000
_cell.length_c   1.000
_cell.angle_alpha   90.00
_cell.angle_beta   90.00
_cell.angle_gamma   90.00
#
_symmetry.space_group_name_H-M   'P 1'
#
loop_
_entity.id
_entity.type
_entity.pdbx_description
1 polymer ?
#
loop_
_entity_poly.entity_id
_entity_poly.type
_entity_poly.pdbx_seq_one_letter_code
_entity_poly.pdbx_strand_id
1 'polypeptide(L)'
;MNELSWRLDILMKSFDRNSNIYVSHFVGLRGVGGVQSNFVEYINYVVKFKLNDGLKHKVYTLGEVDKQYNLFINVLNIKKPRNFTSLILDIISKKTIVHFYNNLTSLKLTLLFSVLPVQKIVLHERGAIWNSMSSRGLFLRFVAWKSSLIIANSNATKVMLEKKFYIPCQKIRVLH
;
A
#
# COMPACT_ATOMS: atom_id res chain seq x y z
N MET A 1 -15.26 -12.20 -10.62
CA MET A 1 -14.83 -10.80 -10.47
C MET A 1 -14.43 -10.64 -9.01
N ASN A 2 -13.11 -10.48 -8.75
CA ASN A 2 -12.56 -10.54 -7.39
C ASN A 2 -13.06 -9.38 -6.56
N GLU A 3 -13.40 -9.64 -5.30
CA GLU A 3 -13.91 -8.67 -4.31
C GLU A 3 -13.00 -7.44 -4.09
N LEU A 4 -11.72 -7.56 -4.42
CA LEU A 4 -10.75 -6.47 -4.42
C LEU A 4 -10.96 -5.45 -5.54
N SER A 5 -11.43 -5.87 -6.71
CA SER A 5 -11.58 -5.01 -7.90
C SER A 5 -12.68 -3.96 -7.70
N TRP A 6 -13.85 -4.36 -7.20
CA TRP A 6 -14.96 -3.42 -6.99
C TRP A 6 -14.72 -2.42 -5.84
N ARG A 7 -13.83 -2.75 -4.91
CA ARG A 7 -13.55 -1.90 -3.75
C ARG A 7 -12.49 -0.83 -4.02
N LEU A 8 -11.55 -1.10 -4.91
CA LEU A 8 -10.74 -0.07 -5.53
C LEU A 8 -11.63 0.87 -6.36
N ASP A 9 -12.67 0.36 -7.03
CA ASP A 9 -13.64 1.15 -7.77
C ASP A 9 -14.42 2.15 -6.88
N ILE A 10 -14.73 1.79 -5.63
CA ILE A 10 -15.37 2.73 -4.70
C ILE A 10 -14.44 3.88 -4.31
N LEU A 11 -13.16 3.56 -4.05
CA LEU A 11 -12.13 4.59 -3.83
C LEU A 11 -11.94 5.46 -5.08
N MET A 12 -12.13 4.87 -6.25
CA MET A 12 -11.92 5.48 -7.55
C MET A 12 -13.09 6.38 -8.00
N LYS A 13 -14.33 6.06 -7.63
CA LYS A 13 -15.50 6.88 -7.95
C LYS A 13 -15.45 8.31 -7.42
N SER A 14 -14.56 8.58 -6.45
CA SER A 14 -14.29 9.93 -5.94
C SER A 14 -13.26 10.72 -6.75
N PHE A 15 -12.67 10.13 -7.80
CA PHE A 15 -11.74 10.81 -8.70
C PHE A 15 -12.41 11.11 -10.04
N ASP A 16 -12.12 12.27 -10.56
CA ASP A 16 -12.50 12.66 -11.91
C ASP A 16 -11.89 11.66 -12.92
N ARG A 17 -12.73 10.98 -13.71
CA ARG A 17 -12.32 9.91 -14.65
C ARG A 17 -11.28 10.35 -15.68
N ASN A 18 -11.11 11.64 -15.88
CA ASN A 18 -10.14 12.22 -16.83
C ASN A 18 -8.74 12.44 -16.23
N SER A 19 -8.52 12.13 -14.95
CA SER A 19 -7.23 12.33 -14.30
C SER A 19 -6.38 11.07 -14.33
N ASN A 20 -5.16 11.16 -14.90
CA ASN A 20 -4.14 10.12 -14.79
C ASN A 20 -3.75 9.92 -13.29
N ILE A 21 -4.32 8.93 -12.63
CA ILE A 21 -4.04 8.60 -11.24
C ILE A 21 -2.93 7.56 -11.19
N TYR A 22 -1.94 7.80 -10.34
CA TYR A 22 -0.85 6.87 -10.09
C TYR A 22 -1.14 6.07 -8.82
N VAL A 23 -0.95 4.75 -8.89
CA VAL A 23 -0.99 3.87 -7.72
C VAL A 23 0.42 3.33 -7.47
N SER A 24 1.03 3.81 -6.40
CA SER A 24 2.36 3.39 -5.98
C SER A 24 2.23 2.30 -4.93
N HIS A 25 2.50 1.06 -5.31
CA HIS A 25 2.47 -0.10 -4.43
C HIS A 25 3.81 -0.31 -3.76
N PHE A 26 3.80 -0.42 -2.44
CA PHE A 26 4.97 -0.76 -1.63
C PHE A 26 4.81 -2.17 -1.09
N VAL A 27 5.67 -3.07 -1.52
CA VAL A 27 5.63 -4.49 -1.14
C VAL A 27 7.03 -5.04 -0.95
N GLY A 28 7.21 -5.88 0.07
CA GLY A 28 8.42 -6.68 0.22
C GLY A 28 8.28 -7.96 -0.59
N LEU A 29 9.09 -8.14 -1.62
CA LEU A 29 9.05 -9.31 -2.52
C LEU A 29 10.22 -10.26 -2.25
N ARG A 30 10.53 -10.46 -0.97
CA ARG A 30 11.57 -11.39 -0.50
C ARG A 30 10.94 -12.44 0.41
N GLY A 31 11.34 -13.70 0.20
CA GLY A 31 10.78 -14.86 0.91
C GLY A 31 9.42 -15.30 0.38
N VAL A 32 8.93 -16.43 0.89
CA VAL A 32 7.63 -17.01 0.52
C VAL A 32 6.57 -16.55 1.53
N GLY A 33 5.49 -15.98 1.04
CA GLY A 33 4.37 -15.59 1.89
C GLY A 33 3.10 -15.27 1.11
N GLY A 34 1.95 -15.52 1.71
CA GLY A 34 0.66 -15.30 1.05
C GLY A 34 0.41 -13.85 0.62
N VAL A 35 1.06 -12.87 1.28
CA VAL A 35 0.96 -11.46 0.89
C VAL A 35 1.62 -11.21 -0.45
N GLN A 36 2.85 -11.71 -0.59
CA GLN A 36 3.64 -11.56 -1.80
C GLN A 36 2.96 -12.24 -2.98
N SER A 37 2.53 -13.49 -2.80
CA SER A 37 1.85 -14.26 -3.84
C SER A 37 0.55 -13.59 -4.28
N ASN A 38 -0.30 -13.19 -3.34
CA ASN A 38 -1.55 -12.49 -3.65
C ASN A 38 -1.32 -11.13 -4.34
N PHE A 39 -0.26 -10.42 -3.95
CA PHE A 39 0.10 -9.16 -4.61
C PHE A 39 0.55 -9.40 -6.05
N VAL A 40 1.43 -10.39 -6.26
CA VAL A 40 1.93 -10.73 -7.60
C VAL A 40 0.80 -11.17 -8.52
N GLU A 41 -0.10 -12.01 -8.03
CA GLU A 41 -1.28 -12.44 -8.77
C GLU A 41 -2.18 -11.24 -9.14
N TYR A 42 -2.48 -10.39 -8.16
CA TYR A 42 -3.27 -9.18 -8.37
C TYR A 42 -2.65 -8.26 -9.42
N ILE A 43 -1.36 -7.91 -9.28
CA ILE A 43 -0.74 -6.94 -10.19
C ILE A 43 -0.58 -7.50 -11.60
N ASN A 44 -0.26 -8.79 -11.73
CA ASN A 44 -0.19 -9.46 -13.02
C ASN A 44 -1.55 -9.53 -13.70
N TYR A 45 -2.62 -9.78 -12.93
CA TYR A 45 -3.99 -9.74 -13.43
C TYR A 45 -4.35 -8.35 -13.98
N VAL A 46 -4.08 -7.30 -13.21
CA VAL A 46 -4.33 -5.90 -13.61
C VAL A 46 -3.59 -5.55 -14.90
N VAL A 47 -2.32 -5.94 -14.99
CA VAL A 47 -1.49 -5.66 -16.18
C VAL A 47 -1.95 -6.46 -17.39
N LYS A 48 -2.22 -7.78 -17.21
CA LYS A 48 -2.62 -8.70 -18.29
C LYS A 48 -3.94 -8.29 -18.94
N PHE A 49 -4.92 -7.94 -18.12
CA PHE A 49 -6.25 -7.60 -18.60
C PHE A 49 -6.44 -6.11 -18.88
N LYS A 50 -5.35 -5.32 -18.78
CA LYS A 50 -5.39 -3.87 -19.02
C LYS A 50 -6.59 -3.23 -18.30
N LEU A 51 -6.83 -3.63 -17.06
CA LEU A 51 -7.88 -3.05 -16.22
C LEU A 51 -7.51 -1.60 -15.87
N ASN A 52 -7.24 -0.83 -16.93
CA ASN A 52 -6.74 0.52 -16.86
C ASN A 52 -7.91 1.51 -16.91
N ASP A 53 -8.68 1.58 -15.86
CA ASP A 53 -9.66 2.64 -15.65
C ASP A 53 -8.98 4.00 -15.41
N GLY A 54 -7.93 4.31 -16.19
CA GLY A 54 -7.12 5.53 -16.03
C GLY A 54 -6.02 5.41 -14.96
N LEU A 55 -5.79 4.23 -14.37
CA LEU A 55 -4.76 4.00 -13.36
C LEU A 55 -3.41 3.63 -13.95
N LYS A 56 -2.36 4.25 -13.45
CA LYS A 56 -0.98 3.90 -13.75
C LYS A 56 -0.33 3.28 -12.52
N HIS A 57 -0.04 1.98 -12.58
CA HIS A 57 0.57 1.24 -11.48
C HIS A 57 2.09 1.32 -11.52
N LYS A 58 2.71 1.55 -10.35
CA LYS A 58 4.14 1.43 -10.10
C LYS A 58 4.37 0.56 -8.87
N VAL A 59 5.34 -0.34 -8.93
CA VAL A 59 5.69 -1.24 -7.84
C VAL A 59 7.05 -0.87 -7.28
N TYR A 60 7.09 -0.65 -5.97
CA TYR A 60 8.30 -0.29 -5.23
C TYR A 60 8.61 -1.35 -4.17
N THR A 61 9.90 -1.66 -4.03
CA THR A 61 10.40 -2.57 -2.99
C THR A 61 11.62 -1.98 -2.26
N LEU A 62 11.80 -2.37 -1.00
CA LEU A 62 12.98 -2.02 -0.19
C LEU A 62 14.19 -2.94 -0.41
N GLY A 63 14.00 -4.06 -1.11
CA GLY A 63 15.01 -5.07 -1.30
C GLY A 63 15.00 -5.61 -2.72
N GLU A 64 15.73 -6.71 -2.88
CA GLU A 64 15.69 -7.48 -4.11
C GLU A 64 14.39 -8.25 -4.23
N VAL A 65 14.01 -8.54 -5.45
CA VAL A 65 12.86 -9.39 -5.77
C VAL A 65 13.37 -10.82 -5.92
N ASP A 66 12.79 -11.75 -5.18
CA ASP A 66 13.15 -13.16 -5.31
C ASP A 66 12.75 -13.68 -6.69
N LYS A 67 13.62 -14.51 -7.28
CA LYS A 67 13.47 -15.06 -8.65
C LYS A 67 12.15 -15.84 -8.87
N GLN A 68 11.55 -16.33 -7.81
CA GLN A 68 10.26 -17.03 -7.88
C GLN A 68 9.09 -16.14 -8.27
N TYR A 69 9.21 -14.81 -8.10
CA TYR A 69 8.14 -13.87 -8.42
C TYR A 69 8.30 -13.34 -9.84
N ASN A 70 7.46 -13.83 -10.74
CA ASN A 70 7.40 -13.34 -12.11
C ASN A 70 6.35 -12.23 -12.20
N LEU A 71 6.82 -10.98 -12.35
CA LEU A 71 5.95 -9.80 -12.47
C LEU A 71 6.01 -9.26 -13.91
N PHE A 72 4.83 -8.96 -14.45
CA PHE A 72 4.69 -8.33 -15.77
C PHE A 72 4.90 -6.81 -15.73
N ILE A 73 5.26 -6.27 -14.57
CA ILE A 73 5.56 -4.86 -14.36
C ILE A 73 6.97 -4.68 -13.78
N ASN A 74 7.64 -3.59 -14.15
CA ASN A 74 8.95 -3.28 -13.61
C ASN A 74 8.88 -2.91 -12.12
N VAL A 75 9.72 -3.56 -11.30
CA VAL A 75 9.83 -3.31 -9.87
C VAL A 75 10.99 -2.39 -9.57
N LEU A 76 10.70 -1.27 -8.91
CA LEU A 76 11.66 -0.24 -8.58
C LEU A 76 12.19 -0.40 -7.15
N ASN A 77 13.48 -0.72 -7.01
CA ASN A 77 14.12 -0.79 -5.71
C ASN A 77 14.44 0.62 -5.21
N ILE A 78 13.79 1.06 -4.13
CA ILE A 78 13.95 2.41 -3.58
C ILE A 78 15.25 2.64 -2.82
N LYS A 79 16.08 1.61 -2.61
CA LYS A 79 17.44 1.81 -2.13
C LYS A 79 18.34 2.50 -3.17
N LYS A 80 17.95 2.42 -4.45
CA LYS A 80 18.63 3.16 -5.52
C LYS A 80 18.17 4.62 -5.49
N PRO A 81 19.08 5.61 -5.35
CA PRO A 81 18.72 7.03 -5.21
C PRO A 81 17.79 7.53 -6.31
N ARG A 82 18.04 7.15 -7.56
CA ARG A 82 17.21 7.53 -8.72
C ARG A 82 15.74 7.10 -8.55
N ASN A 83 15.52 5.88 -8.07
CA ASN A 83 14.15 5.36 -7.86
C ASN A 83 13.45 6.06 -6.70
N PHE A 84 14.21 6.37 -5.64
CA PHE A 84 13.70 7.12 -4.51
C PHE A 84 13.31 8.54 -4.90
N THR A 85 14.16 9.25 -5.64
CA THR A 85 13.84 10.59 -6.17
C THR A 85 12.61 10.55 -7.08
N SER A 86 12.52 9.56 -7.98
CA SER A 86 11.34 9.38 -8.84
C SER A 86 10.05 9.20 -8.03
N LEU A 87 10.11 8.40 -6.95
CA LEU A 87 8.99 8.22 -6.04
C LEU A 87 8.54 9.54 -5.41
N ILE A 88 9.47 10.32 -4.87
CA ILE A 88 9.16 11.60 -4.23
C ILE A 88 8.54 12.57 -5.22
N LEU A 89 9.10 12.67 -6.42
CA LEU A 89 8.56 13.50 -7.49
C LEU A 89 7.15 13.07 -7.91
N ASP A 90 6.90 11.77 -8.02
CA ASP A 90 5.57 11.24 -8.34
C ASP A 90 4.54 11.60 -7.26
N ILE A 91 4.92 11.52 -5.98
CA ILE A 91 4.03 11.85 -4.86
C ILE A 91 3.70 13.34 -4.83
N ILE A 92 4.70 14.20 -5.06
CA ILE A 92 4.52 15.66 -5.00
C ILE A 92 3.81 16.20 -6.24
N SER A 93 4.18 15.70 -7.43
CA SER A 93 3.75 16.26 -8.73
C SER A 93 2.49 15.63 -9.31
N LYS A 94 2.03 14.50 -8.81
CA LYS A 94 0.96 13.72 -9.42
C LYS A 94 -0.10 13.31 -8.38
N LYS A 95 -1.33 13.12 -8.85
CA LYS A 95 -2.40 12.51 -8.04
C LYS A 95 -2.04 11.05 -7.75
N THR A 96 -1.39 10.79 -6.61
CA THR A 96 -0.85 9.48 -6.27
C THR A 96 -1.58 8.87 -5.07
N ILE A 97 -2.04 7.64 -5.24
CA ILE A 97 -2.46 6.76 -4.16
C ILE A 97 -1.24 5.93 -3.76
N VAL A 98 -0.89 5.95 -2.50
CA VAL A 98 0.19 5.12 -1.95
C VAL A 98 -0.43 3.91 -1.24
N HIS A 99 -0.11 2.72 -1.72
CA HIS A 99 -0.63 1.47 -1.18
C HIS A 99 0.50 0.64 -0.57
N PHE A 100 0.45 0.45 0.74
CA PHE A 100 1.41 -0.35 1.49
C PHE A 100 0.86 -1.75 1.72
N TYR A 101 1.60 -2.75 1.24
CA TYR A 101 1.36 -4.14 1.57
C TYR A 101 2.30 -4.57 2.69
N ASN A 102 1.74 -5.10 3.77
CA ASN A 102 2.52 -5.59 4.90
C ASN A 102 3.45 -4.55 5.52
N ASN A 103 2.89 -3.61 6.21
CA ASN A 103 3.63 -2.69 7.08
C ASN A 103 4.71 -1.83 6.44
N LEU A 104 4.74 -0.63 6.84
CA LEU A 104 5.89 0.24 6.73
C LEU A 104 7.02 -0.33 7.60
N THR A 105 7.79 -1.27 7.08
CA THR A 105 8.87 -1.94 7.82
C THR A 105 10.06 -1.03 8.13
N SER A 106 10.18 0.09 7.43
CA SER A 106 11.24 1.07 7.59
C SER A 106 10.74 2.31 8.33
N LEU A 107 11.37 2.64 9.47
CA LEU A 107 11.09 3.87 10.21
C LEU A 107 11.26 5.11 9.33
N LYS A 108 12.31 5.13 8.48
CA LYS A 108 12.57 6.24 7.55
C LYS A 108 11.41 6.47 6.59
N LEU A 109 10.84 5.40 6.04
CA LEU A 109 9.65 5.52 5.18
C LEU A 109 8.41 5.94 5.94
N THR A 110 8.22 5.42 7.13
CA THR A 110 7.08 5.80 7.98
C THR A 110 7.12 7.29 8.29
N LEU A 111 8.28 7.82 8.67
CA LEU A 111 8.50 9.25 8.89
C LEU A 111 8.24 10.06 7.61
N LEU A 112 8.82 9.63 6.50
CA LEU A 112 8.65 10.29 5.21
C LEU A 112 7.18 10.43 4.85
N PHE A 113 6.42 9.33 4.88
CA PHE A 113 4.99 9.33 4.54
C PHE A 113 4.10 10.01 5.58
N SER A 114 4.59 10.22 6.80
CA SER A 114 3.87 11.02 7.79
C SER A 114 3.87 12.51 7.43
N VAL A 115 4.93 13.01 6.79
CA VAL A 115 5.10 14.44 6.46
C VAL A 115 4.72 14.78 5.02
N LEU A 116 4.89 13.87 4.06
CA LEU A 116 4.57 14.14 2.67
C LEU A 116 3.08 14.41 2.44
N PRO A 117 2.73 15.34 1.52
CA PRO A 117 1.36 15.63 1.15
C PRO A 117 0.77 14.55 0.22
N VAL A 118 0.70 13.32 0.71
CA VAL A 118 0.11 12.21 -0.04
C VAL A 118 -1.39 12.33 -0.03
N GLN A 119 -2.02 12.31 -1.20
CA GLN A 119 -3.48 12.48 -1.33
C GLN A 119 -4.26 11.36 -0.66
N LYS A 120 -3.86 10.10 -0.90
CA LYS A 120 -4.51 8.94 -0.30
C LYS A 120 -3.47 7.88 0.06
N ILE A 121 -3.57 7.38 1.27
CA ILE A 121 -2.78 6.25 1.77
C ILE A 121 -3.72 5.09 2.04
N VAL A 122 -3.39 3.93 1.47
CA VAL A 122 -4.02 2.65 1.75
C VAL A 122 -3.01 1.76 2.48
N LEU A 123 -3.39 1.27 3.64
CA LEU A 123 -2.56 0.32 4.41
C LEU A 123 -3.22 -1.05 4.32
N HIS A 124 -2.45 -2.07 3.96
CA HIS A 124 -2.89 -3.46 4.01
C HIS A 124 -2.18 -4.16 5.15
N GLU A 125 -2.92 -4.41 6.22
CA GLU A 125 -2.38 -4.94 7.47
C GLU A 125 -2.68 -6.43 7.60
N ARG A 126 -1.62 -7.23 7.74
CA ARG A 126 -1.71 -8.70 7.88
C ARG A 126 -0.97 -9.27 9.08
N GLY A 127 -0.38 -8.45 9.93
CA GLY A 127 0.51 -8.97 10.96
C GLY A 127 0.35 -8.38 12.33
N ALA A 128 0.93 -9.08 13.30
CA ALA A 128 0.99 -8.68 14.71
C ALA A 128 2.06 -7.62 15.02
N ILE A 129 2.68 -7.00 14.01
CA ILE A 129 3.78 -6.03 14.17
C ILE A 129 3.35 -4.80 14.97
N TRP A 130 2.07 -4.48 14.97
CA TRP A 130 1.48 -3.43 15.80
C TRP A 130 1.62 -3.69 17.30
N ASN A 131 2.02 -4.89 17.70
CA ASN A 131 2.24 -5.23 19.11
C ASN A 131 3.59 -4.72 19.64
N SER A 132 4.55 -4.36 18.80
CA SER A 132 5.82 -3.81 19.26
C SER A 132 5.65 -2.34 19.65
N MET A 133 5.66 -2.07 20.95
CA MET A 133 5.57 -0.75 21.58
C MET A 133 6.91 0.03 21.48
N SER A 134 7.51 0.08 20.31
CA SER A 134 8.69 0.95 20.09
C SER A 134 8.25 2.33 19.62
N SER A 135 9.17 3.31 19.61
CA SER A 135 8.98 4.66 19.03
C SER A 135 8.37 4.61 17.60
N ARG A 136 8.60 3.52 16.89
CA ARG A 136 8.00 3.17 15.62
C ARG A 136 6.46 3.08 15.68
N GLY A 137 5.89 2.61 16.79
CA GLY A 137 4.45 2.51 16.98
C GLY A 137 3.73 3.86 16.87
N LEU A 138 4.32 4.95 17.35
CA LEU A 138 3.75 6.29 17.25
C LEU A 138 3.64 6.76 15.80
N PHE A 139 4.70 6.56 15.01
CA PHE A 139 4.68 6.95 13.59
C PHE A 139 3.72 6.09 12.77
N LEU A 140 3.65 4.79 13.06
CA LEU A 140 2.65 3.91 12.43
C LEU A 140 1.23 4.36 12.74
N ARG A 141 0.96 4.73 14.00
CA ARG A 141 -0.36 5.28 14.39
C ARG A 141 -0.67 6.55 13.61
N PHE A 142 0.30 7.44 13.47
CA PHE A 142 0.12 8.69 12.75
C PHE A 142 -0.17 8.43 11.25
N VAL A 143 0.59 7.53 10.59
CA VAL A 143 0.33 7.15 9.20
C VAL A 143 -1.03 6.45 9.06
N ALA A 144 -1.39 5.58 10.00
CA ALA A 144 -2.69 4.92 10.01
C ALA A 144 -3.83 5.93 10.21
N TRP A 145 -3.66 6.90 11.10
CA TRP A 145 -4.63 7.97 11.29
C TRP A 145 -4.77 8.85 10.03
N LYS A 146 -3.67 9.16 9.35
CA LYS A 146 -3.62 9.90 8.08
C LYS A 146 -4.17 9.06 6.91
N SER A 147 -4.15 7.72 6.99
CA SER A 147 -4.60 6.86 5.90
C SER A 147 -6.07 7.05 5.58
N SER A 148 -6.41 6.88 4.30
CA SER A 148 -7.80 6.94 3.82
C SER A 148 -8.52 5.60 4.02
N LEU A 149 -7.77 4.50 3.96
CA LEU A 149 -8.28 3.15 4.12
C LEU A 149 -7.24 2.24 4.76
N ILE A 150 -7.68 1.39 5.67
CA ILE A 150 -6.89 0.28 6.21
C ILE A 150 -7.61 -1.02 5.89
N ILE A 151 -6.90 -1.92 5.26
CA ILE A 151 -7.39 -3.26 4.94
C ILE A 151 -6.82 -4.21 5.99
N ALA A 152 -7.69 -4.79 6.81
CA ALA A 152 -7.33 -5.77 7.81
C ALA A 152 -7.64 -7.19 7.31
N ASN A 153 -6.76 -8.15 7.61
CA ASN A 153 -6.94 -9.54 7.20
C ASN A 153 -7.91 -10.35 8.06
N SER A 154 -8.36 -9.79 9.17
CA SER A 154 -9.26 -10.45 10.09
C SER A 154 -10.01 -9.48 10.99
N ASN A 155 -11.13 -9.93 11.56
CA ASN A 155 -11.85 -9.17 12.58
C ASN A 155 -11.00 -8.93 13.83
N ALA A 156 -10.11 -9.86 14.21
CA ALA A 156 -9.19 -9.67 15.32
C ALA A 156 -8.24 -8.49 15.09
N THR A 157 -7.66 -8.40 13.87
CA THR A 157 -6.83 -7.25 13.45
C THR A 157 -7.63 -5.96 13.47
N LYS A 158 -8.88 -5.95 12.98
CA LYS A 158 -9.77 -4.79 13.05
C LYS A 158 -9.97 -4.32 14.48
N VAL A 159 -10.39 -5.22 15.38
CA VAL A 159 -10.62 -4.90 16.79
C VAL A 159 -9.35 -4.35 17.48
N MET A 160 -8.19 -4.92 17.16
CA MET A 160 -6.91 -4.42 17.66
C MET A 160 -6.65 -2.98 17.19
N LEU A 161 -6.84 -2.69 15.90
CA LEU A 161 -6.67 -1.35 15.34
C LEU A 161 -7.60 -0.33 15.99
N GLU A 162 -8.86 -0.69 16.19
CA GLU A 162 -9.85 0.16 16.85
C GLU A 162 -9.52 0.42 18.32
N LYS A 163 -9.32 -0.64 19.11
CA LYS A 163 -9.18 -0.54 20.57
C LYS A 163 -7.80 -0.09 21.03
N LYS A 164 -6.73 -0.59 20.40
CA LYS A 164 -5.36 -0.32 20.85
C LYS A 164 -4.77 0.92 20.17
N PHE A 165 -5.14 1.18 18.92
CA PHE A 165 -4.59 2.27 18.12
C PHE A 165 -5.57 3.41 17.89
N TYR A 166 -6.79 3.28 18.37
CA TYR A 166 -7.85 4.31 18.27
C TYR A 166 -8.10 4.74 16.83
N ILE A 167 -8.02 3.80 15.89
CA ILE A 167 -8.31 4.06 14.49
C ILE A 167 -9.82 4.03 14.28
N PRO A 168 -10.42 5.05 13.64
CA PRO A 168 -11.86 5.07 13.38
C PRO A 168 -12.29 3.86 12.55
N CYS A 169 -13.36 3.16 12.99
CA CYS A 169 -13.86 1.95 12.32
C CYS A 169 -14.23 2.17 10.86
N GLN A 170 -14.67 3.39 10.51
CA GLN A 170 -15.01 3.77 9.13
C GLN A 170 -13.82 3.65 8.16
N LYS A 171 -12.59 3.77 8.67
CA LYS A 171 -11.37 3.62 7.88
C LYS A 171 -10.93 2.17 7.70
N ILE A 172 -11.51 1.23 8.46
CA ILE A 172 -11.06 -0.16 8.47
C ILE A 172 -12.04 -1.03 7.70
N ARG A 173 -11.52 -1.84 6.79
CA ARG A 173 -12.25 -2.90 6.08
C ARG A 173 -11.56 -4.23 6.31
N VAL A 174 -12.34 -5.27 6.58
CA VAL A 174 -11.83 -6.63 6.72
C VAL A 174 -11.96 -7.31 5.36
N LEU A 175 -10.87 -7.93 4.92
CA LEU A 175 -10.82 -8.84 3.77
C LEU A 175 -10.39 -10.20 4.27
N HIS A 176 -11.23 -11.18 4.07
CA HIS A 176 -10.96 -12.60 4.38
C HIS A 176 -10.22 -13.28 3.25
#